data_3e52f8eff876e6963b307468ac64b22f
#
_entry.id   3e52f8eff876e6963b307468ac64b22f
#
_cell.length_a   1.000
_cell.length_b   1.000
_cell.length_c   1.000
_cell.angle_alpha   90.00
_cell.angle_beta   90.00
_cell.angle_gamma   90.00
#
_symmetry.space_group_name_H-M   'P 1'
#
loop_
_entity.id
_entity.type
_entity.pdbx_description
1 polymer ?
#
loop_
_entity_poly.entity_id
_entity_poly.type
_entity_poly.pdbx_seq_one_letter_code
_entity_poly.pdbx_strand_id
1 'polypeptide(L)'
;MPAQATTQTNAIQQVPPMQTSVAASASTPDQQATAAPVAATPQEPAPQVIPADNTASDQPAPNNSVTSTLTFENFVIGDSNRMAYSMAVSVAETPGKPHLNPLFIYGRSGLGKTHLLRAIQNYINSNMPNLQVVYKDSNELLEDYMDASAAHDTEKSSYKNFKMYYEEADVLLVDDVQQLQGKKQTLDIMFQIFNKLTSQGKQVVLSADRAPKNIDIDERYKTRFNSGGTFDIQPPEIETKLSIVKSFIREYEDMEQSGP
;
A
#
# COMPACT_ATOMS: atom_id res chain seq x y z
N MET A 1 39.93 -57.06 -3.12
CA MET A 1 40.11 -56.72 -1.69
C MET A 1 39.20 -55.56 -1.39
N PRO A 2 38.14 -55.72 -0.60
CA PRO A 2 37.15 -54.70 -0.36
C PRO A 2 37.47 -53.86 0.86
N ALA A 3 37.20 -52.54 0.77
CA ALA A 3 37.32 -51.61 1.87
C ALA A 3 35.92 -51.39 2.52
N GLN A 4 35.95 -51.42 3.83
CA GLN A 4 34.79 -51.51 4.73
C GLN A 4 34.07 -50.16 4.85
N ALA A 5 32.75 -50.24 4.83
CA ALA A 5 31.81 -49.16 5.22
C ALA A 5 31.75 -49.07 6.75
N THR A 6 31.92 -47.88 7.30
CA THR A 6 31.63 -47.57 8.72
C THR A 6 30.37 -46.77 8.84
N THR A 7 29.36 -47.42 9.41
CA THR A 7 28.05 -46.84 9.78
C THR A 7 28.21 -46.08 11.11
N GLN A 8 27.97 -44.79 11.14
CA GLN A 8 27.76 -44.07 12.39
C GLN A 8 26.30 -43.81 12.65
N THR A 9 25.82 -44.42 13.71
CA THR A 9 24.49 -44.29 14.30
C THR A 9 24.43 -43.01 15.14
N ASN A 10 23.55 -42.09 14.80
CA ASN A 10 23.34 -40.85 15.58
C ASN A 10 22.19 -41.10 16.58
N ALA A 11 22.50 -40.95 17.86
CA ALA A 11 21.62 -41.12 19.00
C ALA A 11 20.65 -39.95 19.13
N ILE A 12 19.38 -40.29 19.31
CA ILE A 12 18.29 -39.37 19.62
C ILE A 12 18.37 -38.96 21.08
N GLN A 13 18.56 -37.68 21.39
CA GLN A 13 18.43 -37.12 22.74
C GLN A 13 16.99 -36.73 22.98
N GLN A 14 16.38 -37.38 23.99
CA GLN A 14 15.08 -37.08 24.54
C GLN A 14 15.13 -35.85 25.44
N VAL A 15 14.14 -34.95 25.31
CA VAL A 15 13.88 -33.81 26.18
C VAL A 15 12.81 -34.19 27.18
N PRO A 16 12.98 -33.95 28.49
CA PRO A 16 11.97 -34.31 29.50
C PRO A 16 10.82 -33.27 29.61
N PRO A 17 9.63 -33.68 30.07
CA PRO A 17 8.46 -32.83 30.16
C PRO A 17 8.46 -31.94 31.41
N MET A 18 8.06 -30.69 31.25
CA MET A 18 7.83 -29.74 32.36
C MET A 18 6.47 -29.97 33.01
N GLN A 19 6.50 -30.10 34.33
CA GLN A 19 5.33 -30.30 35.16
C GLN A 19 4.57 -28.99 35.39
N THR A 20 3.26 -29.07 35.27
CA THR A 20 2.26 -28.11 35.75
C THR A 20 2.16 -28.15 37.28
N SER A 21 2.22 -27.02 37.95
CA SER A 21 1.76 -26.88 39.35
C SER A 21 0.65 -25.85 39.42
N VAL A 22 -0.51 -26.34 39.83
CA VAL A 22 -1.71 -25.60 40.22
C VAL A 22 -1.60 -25.27 41.71
N ALA A 23 -1.87 -24.01 42.09
CA ALA A 23 -2.24 -23.71 43.46
C ALA A 23 -3.34 -22.65 43.47
N ALA A 24 -4.50 -23.09 43.91
CA ALA A 24 -5.64 -22.28 44.27
C ALA A 24 -5.49 -21.72 45.69
N SER A 25 -5.97 -20.52 45.94
CA SER A 25 -6.54 -20.17 47.23
C SER A 25 -7.50 -18.99 47.11
N ALA A 26 -8.70 -19.27 47.54
CA ALA A 26 -9.85 -18.38 47.72
C ALA A 26 -9.76 -17.59 49.03
N SER A 27 -10.38 -16.42 49.04
CA SER A 27 -11.27 -16.00 50.16
C SER A 27 -11.83 -14.59 49.94
N THR A 28 -13.13 -14.50 49.80
CA THR A 28 -14.03 -13.42 50.24
C THR A 28 -14.45 -13.76 51.67
N PRO A 29 -15.13 -12.89 52.49
CA PRO A 29 -16.11 -11.85 52.17
C PRO A 29 -16.08 -10.61 53.13
N ASP A 30 -16.88 -9.62 52.94
CA ASP A 30 -18.02 -9.14 53.72
C ASP A 30 -18.22 -7.60 53.68
N GLN A 31 -19.40 -7.22 53.27
CA GLN A 31 -20.44 -6.33 53.81
C GLN A 31 -20.01 -4.91 54.30
N GLN A 32 -20.67 -3.83 53.95
CA GLN A 32 -22.04 -3.48 54.34
C GLN A 32 -22.49 -2.14 53.75
N ALA A 33 -23.75 -2.07 53.42
CA ALA A 33 -24.56 -0.98 52.95
C ALA A 33 -24.66 0.24 53.88
N THR A 34 -24.95 1.44 53.32
CA THR A 34 -26.04 2.29 53.79
C THR A 34 -26.34 3.45 52.80
N ALA A 35 -27.56 3.46 52.38
CA ALA A 35 -28.56 4.55 52.25
C ALA A 35 -28.24 5.88 51.53
N ALA A 36 -29.06 6.13 50.52
CA ALA A 36 -29.41 7.46 49.99
C ALA A 36 -30.21 8.28 50.96
N PRO A 37 -30.38 9.62 50.80
CA PRO A 37 -31.53 10.08 50.01
C PRO A 37 -31.37 11.38 49.18
N VAL A 38 -32.13 11.39 48.05
CA VAL A 38 -33.09 12.37 47.53
C VAL A 38 -32.66 13.82 47.21
N ALA A 39 -32.85 14.15 45.88
CA ALA A 39 -33.44 15.35 45.30
C ALA A 39 -32.74 16.71 45.36
N ALA A 40 -32.42 17.22 44.16
CA ALA A 40 -32.92 18.50 43.67
C ALA A 40 -32.40 18.77 42.26
N THR A 41 -33.29 18.77 41.26
CA THR A 41 -33.13 19.54 40.04
C THR A 41 -33.39 21.02 40.37
N PRO A 42 -32.61 21.99 39.84
CA PRO A 42 -33.17 22.75 38.74
C PRO A 42 -32.16 23.36 37.74
N GLN A 43 -32.70 23.62 36.56
CA GLN A 43 -32.41 24.71 35.63
C GLN A 43 -31.16 24.65 34.75
N GLU A 44 -31.52 24.40 33.52
CA GLU A 44 -30.86 24.77 32.29
C GLU A 44 -30.54 26.28 32.22
N PRO A 45 -29.38 26.69 31.78
CA PRO A 45 -29.19 27.97 31.11
C PRO A 45 -28.83 27.79 29.65
N ALA A 46 -29.45 28.63 28.84
CA ALA A 46 -29.42 28.72 27.39
C ALA A 46 -28.01 28.75 26.74
N PRO A 47 -27.93 28.40 25.44
CA PRO A 47 -26.65 28.24 24.73
C PRO A 47 -25.96 29.58 24.49
N GLN A 48 -24.77 29.74 25.00
CA GLN A 48 -23.87 30.83 24.62
C GLN A 48 -23.18 30.44 23.29
N VAL A 49 -23.41 31.29 22.30
CA VAL A 49 -22.75 31.29 21.01
C VAL A 49 -21.29 31.68 21.23
N ILE A 50 -20.38 30.69 21.11
CA ILE A 50 -18.93 30.95 21.04
C ILE A 50 -18.60 31.17 19.56
N PRO A 51 -17.87 32.24 19.18
CA PRO A 51 -17.44 32.44 17.81
C PRO A 51 -16.51 31.30 17.40
N ALA A 52 -16.82 30.66 16.27
CA ALA A 52 -15.95 29.67 15.64
C ALA A 52 -14.66 30.37 15.21
N ASP A 53 -13.58 30.04 15.88
CA ASP A 53 -12.23 30.35 15.40
C ASP A 53 -11.90 29.38 14.27
N ASN A 54 -11.99 29.89 13.05
CA ASN A 54 -11.63 29.17 11.83
C ASN A 54 -10.10 29.09 11.73
N THR A 55 -9.50 28.22 12.50
CA THR A 55 -8.20 27.67 12.10
C THR A 55 -8.46 26.53 11.12
N ALA A 56 -8.53 26.90 9.85
CA ALA A 56 -8.48 25.93 8.76
C ALA A 56 -7.20 25.11 8.93
N SER A 57 -7.36 23.86 9.40
CA SER A 57 -6.33 22.84 9.25
C SER A 57 -6.23 22.56 7.76
N ASP A 58 -5.14 23.02 7.17
CA ASP A 58 -4.74 22.73 5.79
C ASP A 58 -4.25 21.27 5.72
N GLN A 59 -5.20 20.34 5.90
CA GLN A 59 -4.98 18.95 5.55
C GLN A 59 -5.48 18.79 4.12
N PRO A 60 -4.63 18.32 3.19
CA PRO A 60 -5.12 17.96 1.87
C PRO A 60 -6.19 16.88 2.05
N ALA A 61 -7.41 17.20 1.64
CA ALA A 61 -8.52 16.25 1.63
C ALA A 61 -8.09 15.01 0.83
N PRO A 62 -8.51 13.78 1.24
CA PRO A 62 -8.22 12.57 0.47
C PRO A 62 -8.79 12.75 -0.93
N ASN A 63 -7.90 12.78 -1.93
CA ASN A 63 -8.24 12.92 -3.34
C ASN A 63 -8.89 11.62 -3.84
N ASN A 64 -10.14 11.37 -3.47
CA ASN A 64 -10.96 10.27 -4.01
C ASN A 64 -11.65 10.64 -5.35
N SER A 65 -11.22 11.72 -6.01
CA SER A 65 -11.68 12.02 -7.36
C SER A 65 -10.99 11.10 -8.37
N VAL A 66 -11.74 10.63 -9.35
CA VAL A 66 -11.18 9.97 -10.54
C VAL A 66 -10.19 10.94 -11.19
N THR A 67 -8.91 10.70 -11.02
CA THR A 67 -7.84 11.61 -11.42
C THR A 67 -7.30 11.32 -12.82
N SER A 68 -7.77 10.25 -13.45
CA SER A 68 -7.24 9.75 -14.73
C SER A 68 -8.33 9.02 -15.52
N THR A 69 -8.28 9.12 -16.84
CA THR A 69 -9.11 8.33 -17.77
C THR A 69 -8.61 6.88 -17.94
N LEU A 70 -7.48 6.52 -17.32
CA LEU A 70 -6.86 5.21 -17.41
C LEU A 70 -7.61 4.21 -16.50
N THR A 71 -8.42 3.35 -17.10
CA THR A 71 -9.24 2.36 -16.42
C THR A 71 -8.94 0.95 -16.91
N PHE A 72 -9.47 -0.08 -16.25
CA PHE A 72 -9.34 -1.45 -16.72
C PHE A 72 -10.10 -1.71 -18.03
N GLU A 73 -11.21 -0.98 -18.24
CA GLU A 73 -12.06 -1.13 -19.40
C GLU A 73 -11.38 -0.67 -20.69
N ASN A 74 -10.54 0.37 -20.60
CA ASN A 74 -9.82 0.88 -21.78
C ASN A 74 -8.38 0.37 -21.89
N PHE A 75 -7.96 -0.57 -21.01
CA PHE A 75 -6.68 -1.26 -21.14
C PHE A 75 -6.77 -2.39 -22.18
N VAL A 76 -5.94 -2.34 -23.21
CA VAL A 76 -5.93 -3.38 -24.25
C VAL A 76 -5.14 -4.60 -23.78
N ILE A 77 -5.86 -5.72 -23.61
CA ILE A 77 -5.29 -6.98 -23.13
C ILE A 77 -4.73 -7.79 -24.30
N GLY A 78 -3.52 -8.30 -24.14
CA GLY A 78 -2.87 -9.25 -25.02
C GLY A 78 -2.11 -10.31 -24.23
N ASP A 79 -1.51 -11.29 -24.89
CA ASP A 79 -0.77 -12.35 -24.16
C ASP A 79 0.43 -11.78 -23.39
N SER A 80 1.05 -10.73 -23.93
CA SER A 80 2.19 -10.04 -23.34
C SER A 80 1.93 -9.32 -22.01
N ASN A 81 0.67 -9.04 -21.66
CA ASN A 81 0.29 -8.29 -20.46
C ASN A 81 -0.84 -8.92 -19.65
N ARG A 82 -1.44 -10.01 -20.13
CA ARG A 82 -2.60 -10.68 -19.52
C ARG A 82 -2.41 -11.00 -18.04
N MET A 83 -1.23 -11.53 -17.68
CA MET A 83 -0.97 -11.91 -16.28
C MET A 83 -0.89 -10.68 -15.37
N ALA A 84 -0.12 -9.66 -15.75
CA ALA A 84 -0.02 -8.42 -15.00
C ALA A 84 -1.40 -7.73 -14.84
N TYR A 85 -2.19 -7.70 -15.92
CA TYR A 85 -3.57 -7.21 -15.90
C TYR A 85 -4.44 -7.98 -14.89
N SER A 86 -4.45 -9.32 -14.97
CA SER A 86 -5.28 -10.15 -14.09
C SER A 86 -4.91 -9.97 -12.61
N MET A 87 -3.61 -9.80 -12.32
CA MET A 87 -3.17 -9.57 -10.94
C MET A 87 -3.51 -8.16 -10.47
N ALA A 88 -3.43 -7.16 -11.35
CA ALA A 88 -3.87 -5.80 -11.05
C ALA A 88 -5.37 -5.74 -10.72
N VAL A 89 -6.21 -6.41 -11.51
CA VAL A 89 -7.66 -6.55 -11.22
C VAL A 89 -7.88 -7.25 -9.87
N SER A 90 -7.18 -8.36 -9.61
CA SER A 90 -7.31 -9.09 -8.34
C SER A 90 -6.94 -8.24 -7.12
N VAL A 91 -5.94 -7.37 -7.23
CA VAL A 91 -5.57 -6.41 -6.19
C VAL A 91 -6.61 -5.32 -6.05
N ALA A 92 -7.14 -4.80 -7.15
CA ALA A 92 -8.18 -3.76 -7.13
C ALA A 92 -9.48 -4.26 -6.48
N GLU A 93 -9.90 -5.50 -6.79
CA GLU A 93 -11.10 -6.12 -6.21
C GLU A 93 -10.95 -6.50 -4.73
N THR A 94 -9.75 -6.87 -4.32
CA THR A 94 -9.50 -7.32 -2.94
C THR A 94 -8.07 -6.93 -2.53
N PRO A 95 -7.86 -5.67 -2.09
CA PRO A 95 -6.56 -5.21 -1.62
C PRO A 95 -6.07 -5.98 -0.38
N GLY A 96 -4.76 -6.11 -0.20
CA GLY A 96 -4.13 -6.69 0.98
C GLY A 96 -3.96 -8.21 0.96
N LYS A 97 -4.23 -8.90 -0.16
CA LYS A 97 -3.97 -10.36 -0.28
C LYS A 97 -2.48 -10.65 -0.09
N PRO A 98 -2.06 -11.50 0.86
CA PRO A 98 -0.64 -11.68 1.21
C PRO A 98 0.27 -12.07 0.05
N HIS A 99 -0.19 -12.94 -0.88
CA HIS A 99 0.59 -13.40 -2.02
C HIS A 99 0.67 -12.38 -3.18
N LEU A 100 -0.09 -11.29 -3.10
CA LEU A 100 -0.05 -10.15 -4.03
C LEU A 100 0.32 -8.84 -3.31
N ASN A 101 0.94 -8.93 -2.15
CA ASN A 101 1.33 -7.76 -1.37
C ASN A 101 2.82 -7.85 -0.92
N PRO A 102 3.69 -7.10 -1.57
CA PRO A 102 3.43 -6.14 -2.64
C PRO A 102 3.07 -6.80 -3.98
N LEU A 103 2.34 -6.08 -4.83
CA LEU A 103 2.29 -6.36 -6.26
C LEU A 103 3.38 -5.54 -6.95
N PHE A 104 4.27 -6.20 -7.68
CA PHE A 104 5.33 -5.55 -8.43
C PHE A 104 5.14 -5.79 -9.94
N ILE A 105 4.89 -4.72 -10.69
CA ILE A 105 4.69 -4.78 -12.15
C ILE A 105 5.91 -4.16 -12.82
N TYR A 106 6.55 -4.89 -13.72
CA TYR A 106 7.70 -4.35 -14.43
C TYR A 106 7.64 -4.58 -15.93
N GLY A 107 8.39 -3.76 -16.66
CA GLY A 107 8.48 -3.83 -18.12
C GLY A 107 8.97 -2.52 -18.70
N ARG A 108 9.44 -2.53 -19.94
CA ARG A 108 9.98 -1.34 -20.59
C ARG A 108 8.99 -0.17 -20.53
N SER A 109 9.51 1.05 -20.71
CA SER A 109 8.67 2.25 -20.78
C SER A 109 7.63 2.13 -21.90
N GLY A 110 6.43 2.70 -21.68
CA GLY A 110 5.34 2.71 -22.67
C GLY A 110 4.53 1.42 -22.77
N LEU A 111 4.76 0.39 -21.92
CA LEU A 111 4.03 -0.88 -21.98
C LEU A 111 2.74 -0.91 -21.15
N GLY A 112 2.36 0.18 -20.49
CA GLY A 112 1.09 0.28 -19.76
C GLY A 112 1.18 0.07 -18.25
N LYS A 113 2.37 0.11 -17.63
CA LYS A 113 2.53 0.00 -16.17
C LYS A 113 1.73 1.07 -15.41
N THR A 114 1.96 2.33 -15.76
CA THR A 114 1.23 3.48 -15.20
C THR A 114 -0.27 3.35 -15.40
N HIS A 115 -0.70 2.84 -16.57
CA HIS A 115 -2.11 2.59 -16.85
C HIS A 115 -2.70 1.59 -15.84
N LEU A 116 -2.03 0.46 -15.57
CA LEU A 116 -2.52 -0.52 -14.60
C LEU A 116 -2.57 0.04 -13.18
N LEU A 117 -1.56 0.83 -12.75
CA LEU A 117 -1.59 1.47 -11.44
C LEU A 117 -2.76 2.46 -11.31
N ARG A 118 -2.98 3.29 -12.34
CA ARG A 118 -4.11 4.23 -12.36
C ARG A 118 -5.46 3.52 -12.47
N ALA A 119 -5.54 2.41 -13.20
CA ALA A 119 -6.74 1.59 -13.27
C ALA A 119 -7.09 0.99 -11.89
N ILE A 120 -6.10 0.51 -11.11
CA ILE A 120 -6.29 0.09 -9.73
C ILE A 120 -6.85 1.24 -8.88
N GLN A 121 -6.22 2.43 -8.96
CA GLN A 121 -6.66 3.62 -8.22
C GLN A 121 -8.13 3.97 -8.55
N ASN A 122 -8.45 4.09 -9.82
CA ASN A 122 -9.78 4.47 -10.28
C ASN A 122 -10.84 3.43 -9.86
N TYR A 123 -10.52 2.15 -9.99
CA TYR A 123 -11.43 1.08 -9.57
C TYR A 123 -11.74 1.13 -8.08
N ILE A 124 -10.70 1.26 -7.24
CA ILE A 124 -10.89 1.31 -5.78
C ILE A 124 -11.64 2.58 -5.38
N ASN A 125 -11.27 3.75 -5.92
CA ASN A 125 -11.97 5.01 -5.63
C ASN A 125 -13.45 4.95 -5.98
N SER A 126 -13.82 4.26 -7.07
CA SER A 126 -15.20 4.13 -7.52
C SER A 126 -16.01 3.09 -6.73
N ASN A 127 -15.37 1.96 -6.37
CA ASN A 127 -16.07 0.81 -5.78
C ASN A 127 -15.91 0.70 -4.26
N MET A 128 -14.85 1.30 -3.70
CA MET A 128 -14.49 1.24 -2.28
C MET A 128 -14.13 2.63 -1.74
N PRO A 129 -15.05 3.60 -1.75
CA PRO A 129 -14.78 5.01 -1.43
C PRO A 129 -14.28 5.23 0.02
N ASN A 130 -14.42 4.23 0.88
CA ASN A 130 -13.92 4.28 2.26
C ASN A 130 -12.42 3.95 2.38
N LEU A 131 -11.78 3.45 1.31
CA LEU A 131 -10.35 3.17 1.31
C LEU A 131 -9.58 4.39 0.81
N GLN A 132 -8.54 4.74 1.55
CA GLN A 132 -7.62 5.80 1.14
C GLN A 132 -6.57 5.24 0.18
N VAL A 133 -6.64 5.67 -1.09
CA VAL A 133 -5.66 5.30 -2.12
C VAL A 133 -4.70 6.45 -2.37
N VAL A 134 -3.42 6.21 -2.14
CA VAL A 134 -2.34 7.15 -2.45
C VAL A 134 -1.59 6.64 -3.67
N TYR A 135 -1.57 7.44 -4.73
CA TYR A 135 -0.72 7.23 -5.90
C TYR A 135 0.35 8.30 -5.95
N LYS A 136 1.59 7.87 -6.12
CA LYS A 136 2.74 8.77 -6.34
C LYS A 136 3.68 8.18 -7.40
N ASP A 137 4.18 9.05 -8.24
CA ASP A 137 5.40 8.72 -8.98
C ASP A 137 6.60 8.87 -8.04
N SER A 138 7.68 8.20 -8.35
CA SER A 138 8.86 8.17 -7.48
C SER A 138 9.55 9.52 -7.32
N ASN A 139 9.43 10.43 -8.31
CA ASN A 139 9.97 11.78 -8.19
C ASN A 139 9.10 12.65 -7.27
N GLU A 140 7.76 12.53 -7.38
CA GLU A 140 6.85 13.20 -6.46
C GLU A 140 7.08 12.76 -5.01
N LEU A 141 7.30 11.45 -4.79
CA LEU A 141 7.63 10.93 -3.46
C LEU A 141 8.98 11.46 -2.95
N LEU A 142 9.98 11.59 -3.84
CA LEU A 142 11.28 12.18 -3.52
C LEU A 142 11.12 13.65 -3.15
N GLU A 143 10.34 14.43 -3.91
CA GLU A 143 10.05 15.83 -3.64
C GLU A 143 9.33 16.00 -2.30
N ASP A 144 8.25 15.26 -2.05
CA ASP A 144 7.53 15.26 -0.77
C ASP A 144 8.47 14.99 0.42
N TYR A 145 9.41 14.04 0.25
CA TYR A 145 10.40 13.72 1.28
C TYR A 145 11.41 14.85 1.48
N MET A 146 11.90 15.47 0.40
CA MET A 146 12.87 16.55 0.45
C MET A 146 12.27 17.77 1.14
N ASP A 147 11.04 18.13 0.79
CA ASP A 147 10.31 19.25 1.38
C ASP A 147 10.07 19.03 2.88
N ALA A 148 9.63 17.82 3.23
CA ALA A 148 9.43 17.45 4.63
C ALA A 148 10.73 17.44 5.46
N SER A 149 11.87 17.15 4.81
CA SER A 149 13.19 17.08 5.46
C SER A 149 13.88 18.46 5.52
N ALA A 150 13.57 19.37 4.58
CA ALA A 150 14.13 20.70 4.52
C ALA A 150 13.47 21.71 5.48
N ALA A 151 12.27 21.39 5.96
CA ALA A 151 11.55 22.21 6.93
C ALA A 151 12.35 22.30 8.24
N HIS A 152 12.92 23.49 8.50
CA HIS A 152 13.75 23.77 9.68
C HIS A 152 12.96 23.63 10.99
N ASP A 153 13.66 23.33 12.07
CA ASP A 153 13.37 23.02 13.48
C ASP A 153 12.04 23.51 14.13
N THR A 154 11.31 24.42 13.52
CA THR A 154 9.98 24.84 13.97
C THR A 154 8.87 23.86 13.54
N GLU A 155 9.16 22.95 12.62
CA GLU A 155 8.19 22.02 12.03
C GLU A 155 8.63 20.54 12.10
N LYS A 156 8.96 20.07 13.30
CA LYS A 156 8.92 18.60 13.57
C LYS A 156 7.59 17.95 13.12
N SER A 157 6.60 18.79 12.87
CA SER A 157 5.31 18.49 12.27
C SER A 157 5.43 18.02 10.81
N SER A 158 6.28 18.64 9.97
CA SER A 158 6.31 18.38 8.52
C SER A 158 6.75 16.94 8.17
N TYR A 159 7.87 16.49 8.73
CA TYR A 159 8.34 15.11 8.52
C TYR A 159 7.36 14.08 9.11
N LYS A 160 6.79 14.37 10.27
CA LYS A 160 5.77 13.52 10.89
C LYS A 160 4.51 13.46 10.01
N ASN A 161 4.05 14.60 9.50
CA ASN A 161 2.87 14.67 8.62
C ASN A 161 3.11 13.93 7.31
N PHE A 162 4.28 14.11 6.68
CA PHE A 162 4.69 13.33 5.50
C PHE A 162 4.57 11.82 5.78
N LYS A 163 5.19 11.35 6.87
CA LYS A 163 5.17 9.93 7.22
C LYS A 163 3.75 9.43 7.49
N MET A 164 2.96 10.19 8.26
CA MET A 164 1.57 9.85 8.56
C MET A 164 0.73 9.75 7.28
N TYR A 165 0.85 10.70 6.36
CA TYR A 165 0.10 10.70 5.10
C TYR A 165 0.26 9.39 4.33
N TYR A 166 1.49 8.89 4.21
CA TYR A 166 1.74 7.61 3.52
C TYR A 166 1.36 6.39 4.36
N GLU A 167 1.55 6.42 5.68
CA GLU A 167 1.25 5.29 6.58
C GLU A 167 -0.25 5.11 6.85
N GLU A 168 -1.05 6.14 6.66
CA GLU A 168 -2.51 6.09 6.78
C GLU A 168 -3.18 5.51 5.53
N ALA A 169 -2.52 5.54 4.37
CA ALA A 169 -3.05 4.94 3.15
C ALA A 169 -3.45 3.47 3.37
N ASP A 170 -4.59 3.06 2.80
CA ASP A 170 -5.00 1.67 2.73
C ASP A 170 -4.40 0.96 1.52
N VAL A 171 -4.18 1.73 0.46
CA VAL A 171 -3.50 1.28 -0.77
C VAL A 171 -2.48 2.32 -1.19
N LEU A 172 -1.22 1.93 -1.27
CA LEU A 172 -0.12 2.76 -1.75
C LEU A 172 0.36 2.27 -3.11
N LEU A 173 0.29 3.13 -4.11
CA LEU A 173 0.73 2.89 -5.47
C LEU A 173 1.95 3.78 -5.75
N VAL A 174 3.12 3.19 -6.04
CA VAL A 174 4.35 3.93 -6.37
C VAL A 174 4.83 3.54 -7.76
N ASP A 175 4.82 4.51 -8.65
CA ASP A 175 5.22 4.32 -10.04
C ASP A 175 6.72 4.59 -10.24
N ASP A 176 7.34 3.82 -11.14
CA ASP A 176 8.73 3.98 -11.60
C ASP A 176 9.79 3.98 -10.48
N VAL A 177 9.73 3.01 -9.55
CA VAL A 177 10.63 2.93 -8.39
C VAL A 177 12.13 2.84 -8.73
N GLN A 178 12.51 2.51 -9.98
CA GLN A 178 13.90 2.55 -10.44
C GLN A 178 14.49 3.97 -10.39
N GLN A 179 13.67 5.02 -10.38
CA GLN A 179 14.12 6.41 -10.28
C GLN A 179 14.69 6.73 -8.88
N LEU A 180 14.36 5.93 -7.87
CA LEU A 180 14.94 6.04 -6.53
C LEU A 180 16.33 5.42 -6.41
N GLN A 181 16.86 4.84 -7.49
CA GLN A 181 18.22 4.33 -7.54
C GLN A 181 19.23 5.43 -7.16
N GLY A 182 20.15 5.12 -6.23
CA GLY A 182 21.10 6.09 -5.68
C GLY A 182 20.52 7.05 -4.62
N LYS A 183 19.20 7.08 -4.39
CA LYS A 183 18.51 7.91 -3.39
C LYS A 183 18.33 7.16 -2.08
N LYS A 184 19.43 6.83 -1.40
CA LYS A 184 19.43 5.93 -0.23
C LYS A 184 18.47 6.37 0.87
N GLN A 185 18.46 7.65 1.24
CA GLN A 185 17.59 8.17 2.31
C GLN A 185 16.11 8.03 1.97
N THR A 186 15.73 8.35 0.73
CA THR A 186 14.35 8.19 0.25
C THR A 186 13.94 6.72 0.18
N LEU A 187 14.85 5.84 -0.27
CA LEU A 187 14.62 4.39 -0.25
C LEU A 187 14.43 3.86 1.18
N ASP A 188 15.22 4.35 2.14
CA ASP A 188 15.09 3.95 3.56
C ASP A 188 13.73 4.33 4.14
N ILE A 189 13.25 5.54 3.88
CA ILE A 189 11.94 5.98 4.40
C ILE A 189 10.79 5.28 3.67
N MET A 190 10.87 5.15 2.34
CA MET A 190 9.88 4.38 1.58
C MET A 190 9.80 2.94 2.08
N PHE A 191 10.93 2.33 2.41
CA PHE A 191 10.98 0.98 2.96
C PHE A 191 10.35 0.87 4.35
N GLN A 192 10.49 1.89 5.21
CA GLN A 192 9.81 1.93 6.50
C GLN A 192 8.30 2.01 6.32
N ILE A 193 7.81 2.90 5.45
CA ILE A 193 6.39 3.04 5.11
C ILE A 193 5.85 1.73 4.56
N PHE A 194 6.54 1.14 3.58
CA PHE A 194 6.22 -0.14 2.98
C PHE A 194 6.06 -1.26 4.03
N ASN A 195 7.06 -1.43 4.91
CA ASN A 195 7.01 -2.45 5.95
C ASN A 195 5.84 -2.24 6.91
N LYS A 196 5.53 -1.00 7.25
CA LYS A 196 4.41 -0.68 8.12
C LYS A 196 3.08 -1.04 7.45
N LEU A 197 2.87 -0.61 6.20
CA LEU A 197 1.65 -0.91 5.45
C LEU A 197 1.44 -2.41 5.29
N THR A 198 2.45 -3.13 4.81
CA THR A 198 2.34 -4.58 4.59
C THR A 198 2.13 -5.36 5.88
N SER A 199 2.74 -4.93 7.01
CA SER A 199 2.50 -5.56 8.32
C SER A 199 1.08 -5.36 8.86
N GLN A 200 0.39 -4.34 8.40
CA GLN A 200 -1.02 -4.05 8.72
C GLN A 200 -2.00 -4.67 7.72
N GLY A 201 -1.51 -5.44 6.73
CA GLY A 201 -2.34 -6.01 5.66
C GLY A 201 -2.82 -4.98 4.62
N LYS A 202 -2.28 -3.76 4.64
CA LYS A 202 -2.56 -2.72 3.66
C LYS A 202 -1.80 -3.00 2.37
N GLN A 203 -2.41 -2.67 1.23
CA GLN A 203 -1.85 -3.01 -0.08
C GLN A 203 -0.75 -2.05 -0.51
N VAL A 204 0.33 -2.62 -1.05
CA VAL A 204 1.36 -1.85 -1.77
C VAL A 204 1.46 -2.38 -3.21
N VAL A 205 1.51 -1.47 -4.18
CA VAL A 205 1.75 -1.78 -5.60
C VAL A 205 2.90 -0.92 -6.08
N LEU A 206 3.84 -1.55 -6.75
CA LEU A 206 5.04 -0.90 -7.26
C LEU A 206 5.17 -1.14 -8.76
N SER A 207 5.67 -0.18 -9.51
CA SER A 207 6.09 -0.39 -10.89
C SER A 207 7.56 -0.06 -11.11
N ALA A 208 8.16 -0.67 -12.13
CA ALA A 208 9.51 -0.37 -12.57
C ALA A 208 9.72 -0.66 -14.07
N ASP A 209 10.78 -0.09 -14.64
CA ASP A 209 11.18 -0.40 -16.02
C ASP A 209 11.84 -1.78 -16.17
N ARG A 210 12.25 -2.41 -15.06
CA ARG A 210 12.94 -3.70 -14.98
C ARG A 210 12.62 -4.46 -13.71
N ALA A 211 12.90 -5.77 -13.71
CA ALA A 211 12.72 -6.62 -12.54
C ALA A 211 13.52 -6.13 -11.31
N PRO A 212 13.03 -6.35 -10.06
CA PRO A 212 13.71 -5.91 -8.84
C PRO A 212 15.20 -6.30 -8.77
N LYS A 213 15.54 -7.49 -9.22
CA LYS A 213 16.94 -7.99 -9.25
C LYS A 213 17.89 -7.15 -10.12
N ASN A 214 17.34 -6.43 -11.10
CA ASN A 214 18.09 -5.62 -12.06
C ASN A 214 18.12 -4.12 -11.71
N ILE A 215 17.47 -3.70 -10.62
CA ILE A 215 17.56 -2.34 -10.09
C ILE A 215 18.80 -2.27 -9.20
N ASP A 216 19.61 -1.22 -9.35
CA ASP A 216 20.81 -1.03 -8.53
C ASP A 216 20.47 -0.41 -7.18
N ILE A 217 19.98 -1.25 -6.27
CA ILE A 217 19.59 -0.96 -4.89
C ILE A 217 20.03 -2.10 -3.98
N ASP A 218 20.07 -1.85 -2.67
CA ASP A 218 20.44 -2.88 -1.67
C ASP A 218 19.54 -4.12 -1.77
N GLU A 219 20.11 -5.30 -1.52
CA GLU A 219 19.40 -6.59 -1.57
C GLU A 219 18.19 -6.66 -0.62
N ARG A 220 18.20 -5.91 0.49
CA ARG A 220 17.09 -5.84 1.43
C ARG A 220 15.81 -5.28 0.77
N TYR A 221 15.94 -4.29 -0.13
CA TYR A 221 14.80 -3.74 -0.88
C TYR A 221 14.32 -4.72 -1.95
N LYS A 222 15.27 -5.31 -2.71
CA LYS A 222 14.96 -6.31 -3.74
C LYS A 222 14.18 -7.49 -3.17
N THR A 223 14.64 -8.02 -2.03
CA THR A 223 13.96 -9.11 -1.32
C THR A 223 12.52 -8.75 -0.97
N ARG A 224 12.30 -7.51 -0.49
CA ARG A 224 10.94 -7.05 -0.15
C ARG A 224 10.07 -6.84 -1.38
N PHE A 225 10.59 -6.26 -2.44
CA PHE A 225 9.85 -6.08 -3.69
C PHE A 225 9.42 -7.42 -4.29
N ASN A 226 10.19 -8.48 -4.08
CA ASN A 226 9.88 -9.84 -4.51
C ASN A 226 9.07 -10.67 -3.48
N SER A 227 8.73 -10.13 -2.31
CA SER A 227 8.06 -10.92 -1.26
C SER A 227 6.60 -11.25 -1.55
N GLY A 228 5.97 -10.54 -2.47
CA GLY A 228 4.63 -10.79 -2.98
C GLY A 228 4.63 -11.28 -4.42
N GLY A 229 3.77 -10.72 -5.26
CA GLY A 229 3.67 -11.07 -6.69
C GLY A 229 4.49 -10.15 -7.58
N THR A 230 5.34 -10.71 -8.43
CA THR A 230 6.16 -9.96 -9.41
C THR A 230 5.80 -10.42 -10.81
N PHE A 231 5.31 -9.47 -11.65
CA PHE A 231 4.79 -9.76 -12.99
C PHE A 231 5.37 -8.80 -14.03
N ASP A 232 5.74 -9.35 -15.17
CA ASP A 232 6.26 -8.57 -16.28
C ASP A 232 5.19 -8.21 -17.31
N ILE A 233 5.45 -7.10 -18.00
CA ILE A 233 4.75 -6.74 -19.23
C ILE A 233 5.76 -6.77 -20.34
N GLN A 234 5.51 -7.66 -21.32
CA GLN A 234 6.35 -7.81 -22.51
C GLN A 234 5.89 -6.85 -23.64
N PRO A 235 6.74 -6.56 -24.62
CA PRO A 235 6.34 -5.85 -25.82
C PRO A 235 5.14 -6.55 -26.49
N PRO A 236 4.08 -5.80 -26.82
CA PRO A 236 2.88 -6.38 -27.41
C PRO A 236 3.13 -6.94 -28.81
N GLU A 237 2.41 -8.00 -29.15
CA GLU A 237 2.37 -8.58 -30.48
C GLU A 237 1.65 -7.66 -31.48
N ILE A 238 1.71 -8.00 -32.76
CA ILE A 238 1.16 -7.15 -33.84
C ILE A 238 -0.34 -6.93 -33.66
N GLU A 239 -1.08 -7.97 -33.31
CA GLU A 239 -2.53 -7.93 -33.07
C GLU A 239 -2.89 -7.01 -31.93
N THR A 240 -2.14 -7.09 -30.83
CA THR A 240 -2.32 -6.23 -29.66
C THR A 240 -1.97 -4.78 -30.00
N LYS A 241 -0.88 -4.52 -30.75
CA LYS A 241 -0.53 -3.17 -31.22
C LYS A 241 -1.64 -2.57 -32.07
N LEU A 242 -2.18 -3.36 -32.99
CA LEU A 242 -3.28 -2.92 -33.87
C LEU A 242 -4.53 -2.60 -33.02
N SER A 243 -4.83 -3.40 -32.01
CA SER A 243 -5.95 -3.17 -31.10
C SER A 243 -5.76 -1.89 -30.28
N ILE A 244 -4.54 -1.60 -29.82
CA ILE A 244 -4.19 -0.35 -29.12
C ILE A 244 -4.43 0.85 -30.05
N VAL A 245 -3.95 0.80 -31.29
CA VAL A 245 -4.16 1.90 -32.26
C VAL A 245 -5.65 2.11 -32.52
N LYS A 246 -6.42 1.05 -32.72
CA LYS A 246 -7.87 1.14 -32.89
C LYS A 246 -8.60 1.73 -31.68
N SER A 247 -8.16 1.39 -30.48
CA SER A 247 -8.72 1.95 -29.24
C SER A 247 -8.54 3.47 -29.19
N PHE A 248 -7.33 3.97 -29.50
CA PHE A 248 -7.07 5.41 -29.56
C PHE A 248 -7.87 6.14 -30.63
N ILE A 249 -8.04 5.53 -31.82
CA ILE A 249 -8.84 6.13 -32.89
C ILE A 249 -10.30 6.28 -32.45
N ARG A 250 -10.89 5.26 -31.83
CA ARG A 250 -12.26 5.31 -31.31
C ARG A 250 -12.43 6.39 -30.24
N GLU A 251 -11.51 6.44 -29.29
CA GLU A 251 -11.54 7.46 -28.23
C GLU A 251 -11.47 8.88 -28.83
N TYR A 252 -10.70 9.07 -29.89
CA TYR A 252 -10.60 10.35 -30.60
C TYR A 252 -11.90 10.68 -31.35
N GLU A 253 -12.49 9.71 -32.06
CA GLU A 253 -13.78 9.88 -32.77
C GLU A 253 -14.92 10.19 -31.81
N ASP A 254 -14.97 9.55 -30.62
CA ASP A 254 -15.97 9.78 -29.59
C ASP A 254 -15.82 11.19 -28.98
N MET A 255 -14.60 11.69 -28.82
CA MET A 255 -14.36 13.07 -28.36
C MET A 255 -14.81 14.12 -29.40
N GLU A 256 -14.55 13.89 -30.70
CA GLU A 256 -15.03 14.80 -31.76
C GLU A 256 -16.56 14.85 -31.86
N GLN A 257 -17.25 13.72 -31.63
CA GLN A 257 -18.71 13.65 -31.65
C GLN A 257 -19.37 14.25 -30.39
N SER A 258 -18.62 14.36 -29.31
CA SER A 258 -19.08 14.91 -28.01
C SER A 258 -18.71 16.40 -27.85
N GLY A 259 -18.11 17.03 -28.84
CA GLY A 259 -17.78 18.46 -28.85
C GLY A 259 -19.03 19.35 -28.89
N PRO A 260 -18.93 20.59 -28.37
CA PRO A 260 -20.04 21.46 -27.98
C PRO A 260 -20.98 21.80 -29.11
#